data_106fc2e601ddd328fc85ac86ccb82239
#
_entry.id   106fc2e601ddd328fc85ac86ccb82239
#
_cell.length_a   1.000
_cell.length_b   1.000
_cell.length_c   1.000
_cell.angle_alpha   90.00
_cell.angle_beta   90.00
_cell.angle_gamma   90.00
#
_symmetry.space_group_name_H-M   'P 1'
#
loop_
_entity.id
_entity.type
_entity.pdbx_description
1 polymer ?
#
loop_
_entity_poly.entity_id
_entity_poly.type
_entity_poly.pdbx_seq_one_letter_code
_entity_poly.pdbx_strand_id
1 'polypeptide(L)'
;MKASNVKREGGKLQYRGHEFPGFNKPVNAPAGDSHKKMVLAKKGDEVKLVKFGLRGMQDYTQHHDEKRRENYLARSAGIKDKSGKPTKDDPFSANHWARKELW
;
A
#
# COMPACT_ATOMS: atom_id res chain seq x y z
N MET A 1 9.79 -4.50 -11.84
CA MET A 1 9.58 -5.88 -12.31
C MET A 1 8.35 -5.94 -13.19
N LYS A 2 8.39 -6.69 -14.26
CA LYS A 2 7.21 -6.82 -15.16
C LYS A 2 6.17 -7.77 -14.58
N ALA A 3 4.89 -7.49 -14.83
CA ALA A 3 3.79 -8.31 -14.35
C ALA A 3 3.90 -9.76 -14.81
N SER A 4 4.39 -10.01 -16.01
CA SER A 4 4.58 -11.36 -16.56
C SER A 4 5.62 -12.20 -15.80
N ASN A 5 6.49 -11.56 -15.01
CA ASN A 5 7.53 -12.24 -14.23
C ASN A 5 7.05 -12.62 -12.82
N VAL A 6 5.82 -12.26 -12.46
CA VAL A 6 5.24 -12.65 -11.17
C VAL A 6 4.68 -14.06 -11.29
N LYS A 7 5.09 -14.92 -10.37
CA LYS A 7 4.66 -16.32 -10.37
C LYS A 7 3.19 -16.43 -9.96
N ARG A 8 2.44 -17.25 -10.68
CA ARG A 8 1.04 -17.58 -10.34
C ARG A 8 0.96 -19.06 -9.93
N GLU A 9 0.30 -19.31 -8.81
CA GLU A 9 0.14 -20.65 -8.30
C GLU A 9 -1.20 -20.77 -7.56
N GLY A 10 -2.03 -21.72 -7.94
CA GLY A 10 -3.32 -21.95 -7.30
C GLY A 10 -4.28 -20.77 -7.38
N GLY A 11 -4.20 -19.94 -8.41
CA GLY A 11 -5.02 -18.75 -8.57
C GLY A 11 -4.52 -17.53 -7.80
N LYS A 12 -3.39 -17.66 -7.10
CA LYS A 12 -2.78 -16.57 -6.34
C LYS A 12 -1.46 -16.13 -6.94
N LEU A 13 -1.11 -14.87 -6.73
CA LEU A 13 0.18 -14.34 -7.16
C LEU A 13 1.21 -14.55 -6.05
N GLN A 14 2.42 -14.96 -6.44
CA GLN A 14 3.52 -15.10 -5.50
C GLN A 14 4.66 -14.17 -5.85
N TYR A 15 5.16 -13.46 -4.83
CA TYR A 15 6.23 -12.51 -4.99
C TYR A 15 7.04 -12.42 -3.70
N ARG A 16 8.33 -12.69 -3.78
CA ARG A 16 9.27 -12.62 -2.64
C ARG A 16 8.79 -13.40 -1.39
N GLY A 17 8.22 -14.58 -1.60
CA GLY A 17 7.73 -15.41 -0.50
C GLY A 17 6.38 -15.01 0.06
N HIS A 18 5.70 -14.05 -0.54
CA HIS A 18 4.36 -13.60 -0.13
C HIS A 18 3.33 -14.01 -1.17
N GLU A 19 2.11 -14.32 -0.69
CA GLU A 19 0.97 -14.61 -1.56
C GLU A 19 0.01 -13.42 -1.60
N PHE A 20 -0.50 -13.13 -2.81
CA PHE A 20 -1.48 -12.07 -3.01
C PHE A 20 -2.67 -12.59 -3.80
N PRO A 21 -3.91 -12.14 -3.50
CA PRO A 21 -5.09 -12.59 -4.25
C PRO A 21 -5.14 -12.02 -5.67
N GLY A 22 -4.34 -11.01 -5.96
CA GLY A 22 -4.25 -10.38 -7.27
C GLY A 22 -3.43 -9.11 -7.20
N PHE A 23 -3.32 -8.41 -8.33
CA PHE A 23 -2.69 -7.09 -8.36
C PHE A 23 -3.61 -6.04 -7.74
N ASN A 24 -3.03 -5.06 -7.07
CA ASN A 24 -3.75 -3.94 -6.45
C ASN A 24 -4.79 -4.39 -5.42
N LYS A 25 -4.54 -5.51 -4.74
CA LYS A 25 -5.41 -6.03 -3.67
C LYS A 25 -4.60 -6.15 -2.38
N PRO A 26 -4.74 -5.19 -1.45
CA PRO A 26 -3.99 -5.21 -0.21
C PRO A 26 -4.31 -6.41 0.68
N VAL A 27 -3.29 -6.90 1.37
CA VAL A 27 -3.42 -7.96 2.37
C VAL A 27 -2.67 -7.57 3.64
N ASN A 28 -2.94 -8.27 4.73
CA ASN A 28 -2.22 -8.05 5.97
C ASN A 28 -0.76 -8.49 5.81
N ALA A 29 0.17 -7.68 6.33
CA ALA A 29 1.57 -8.05 6.35
C ALA A 29 1.83 -9.13 7.41
N PRO A 30 2.91 -9.93 7.28
CA PRO A 30 3.28 -10.94 8.27
C PRO A 30 3.50 -10.35 9.67
N ALA A 31 3.30 -11.17 10.70
CA ALA A 31 3.37 -10.72 12.09
C ALA A 31 4.71 -10.08 12.47
N GLY A 32 5.81 -10.48 11.87
CA GLY A 32 7.14 -9.90 12.14
C GLY A 32 7.49 -8.66 11.34
N ASP A 33 6.60 -8.21 10.47
CA ASP A 33 6.85 -7.04 9.62
C ASP A 33 6.57 -5.73 10.37
N SER A 34 7.34 -4.69 10.07
CA SER A 34 7.14 -3.36 10.67
C SER A 34 5.94 -2.62 10.10
N HIS A 35 5.34 -3.12 9.03
CA HIS A 35 4.15 -2.54 8.40
C HIS A 35 2.91 -3.39 8.69
N LYS A 36 1.74 -2.74 8.66
CA LYS A 36 0.45 -3.41 8.92
C LYS A 36 -0.05 -4.17 7.70
N LYS A 37 0.13 -3.62 6.52
CA LYS A 37 -0.40 -4.15 5.27
C LYS A 37 0.63 -4.08 4.15
N MET A 38 0.38 -4.87 3.11
CA MET A 38 1.19 -4.86 1.91
C MET A 38 0.30 -5.12 0.69
N VAL A 39 0.77 -4.70 -0.47
CA VAL A 39 0.04 -4.86 -1.73
C VAL A 39 1.05 -5.08 -2.86
N LEU A 40 0.68 -5.95 -3.80
CA LEU A 40 1.44 -6.08 -5.03
C LEU A 40 0.82 -5.13 -6.06
N ALA A 41 1.37 -3.93 -6.11
CA ALA A 41 0.84 -2.87 -6.97
C ALA A 41 1.27 -3.06 -8.41
N LYS A 42 0.36 -2.81 -9.33
CA LYS A 42 0.60 -2.89 -10.77
C LYS A 42 0.23 -1.58 -11.44
N LYS A 43 1.13 -1.08 -12.26
CA LYS A 43 0.92 0.12 -13.07
C LYS A 43 1.38 -0.17 -14.49
N GLY A 44 0.44 -0.32 -15.43
CA GLY A 44 0.76 -0.83 -16.75
C GLY A 44 1.35 -2.22 -16.66
N ASP A 45 2.57 -2.42 -17.14
CA ASP A 45 3.31 -3.69 -17.09
C ASP A 45 4.24 -3.78 -15.88
N GLU A 46 4.39 -2.70 -15.12
CA GLU A 46 5.29 -2.66 -13.96
C GLU A 46 4.59 -3.12 -12.69
N VAL A 47 5.32 -3.86 -11.87
CA VAL A 47 4.84 -4.37 -10.58
C VAL A 47 5.83 -4.01 -9.48
N LYS A 48 5.30 -3.60 -8.33
CA LYS A 48 6.11 -3.27 -7.17
C LYS A 48 5.41 -3.75 -5.90
N LEU A 49 6.18 -4.34 -4.97
CA LEU A 49 5.68 -4.63 -3.64
C LEU A 49 5.69 -3.35 -2.82
N VAL A 50 4.51 -2.94 -2.36
CA VAL A 50 4.33 -1.75 -1.52
C VAL A 50 3.88 -2.18 -0.14
N LYS A 51 4.63 -1.77 0.89
CA LYS A 51 4.25 -1.97 2.29
C LYS A 51 3.83 -0.63 2.86
N PHE A 52 2.75 -0.61 3.63
CA PHE A 52 2.21 0.64 4.16
C PHE A 52 1.59 0.43 5.55
N GLY A 53 1.44 1.55 6.28
CA GLY A 53 0.93 1.54 7.65
C GLY A 53 1.97 1.00 8.64
N LEU A 54 2.61 1.87 9.41
CA LEU A 54 3.60 1.43 10.41
C LEU A 54 2.90 0.84 11.62
N ARG A 55 3.40 -0.31 12.11
CA ARG A 55 2.95 -0.89 13.38
C ARG A 55 3.36 0.05 14.52
N GLY A 56 2.49 0.13 15.52
CA GLY A 56 2.70 1.03 16.63
C GLY A 56 2.13 2.44 16.42
N MET A 57 1.76 2.81 15.19
CA MET A 57 1.07 4.05 14.91
C MET A 57 -0.42 3.80 14.70
N GLN A 58 -1.25 4.64 15.29
CA GLN A 58 -2.69 4.55 15.11
C GLN A 58 -3.12 5.15 13.78
N ASP A 59 -4.13 4.55 13.16
CA ASP A 59 -4.78 5.04 11.96
C ASP A 59 -6.30 5.10 12.18
N TYR A 60 -7.04 5.57 11.18
CA TYR A 60 -8.50 5.74 11.32
C TYR A 60 -9.21 4.43 11.63
N THR A 61 -8.74 3.31 11.12
CA THR A 61 -9.37 2.00 11.39
C THR A 61 -9.25 1.57 12.85
N GLN A 62 -8.35 2.19 13.62
CA GLN A 62 -8.15 1.90 15.04
C GLN A 62 -8.82 2.92 15.96
N HIS A 63 -8.69 4.22 15.68
CA HIS A 63 -9.19 5.27 16.57
C HIS A 63 -10.53 5.88 16.15
N HIS A 64 -10.91 5.78 14.89
CA HIS A 64 -12.17 6.34 14.33
C HIS A 64 -12.38 7.84 14.62
N ASP A 65 -11.30 8.60 14.73
CA ASP A 65 -11.33 10.04 15.01
C ASP A 65 -11.35 10.82 13.70
N GLU A 66 -12.51 11.42 13.39
CA GLU A 66 -12.72 12.15 12.14
C GLU A 66 -11.78 13.34 11.96
N LYS A 67 -11.48 14.06 13.06
CA LYS A 67 -10.58 15.20 12.98
C LYS A 67 -9.15 14.78 12.64
N ARG A 68 -8.67 13.69 13.24
CA ARG A 68 -7.36 13.13 12.91
C ARG A 68 -7.32 12.62 11.48
N ARG A 69 -8.41 12.01 11.02
CA ARG A 69 -8.54 11.56 9.64
C ARG A 69 -8.46 12.73 8.66
N GLU A 70 -9.21 13.79 8.88
CA GLU A 70 -9.18 15.00 8.05
C GLU A 70 -7.78 15.61 8.01
N ASN A 71 -7.12 15.74 9.15
CA ASN A 71 -5.77 16.27 9.24
C ASN A 71 -4.76 15.41 8.48
N TYR A 72 -4.88 14.08 8.62
CA TYR A 72 -4.01 13.16 7.88
C TYR A 72 -4.23 13.25 6.38
N LEU A 73 -5.47 13.24 5.92
CA LEU A 73 -5.77 13.29 4.49
C LEU A 73 -5.33 14.62 3.87
N ALA A 74 -5.53 15.73 4.57
CA ALA A 74 -5.08 17.03 4.10
C ALA A 74 -3.55 17.10 4.00
N ARG A 75 -2.84 16.65 5.03
CA ARG A 75 -1.37 16.65 5.07
C ARG A 75 -0.78 15.71 4.03
N SER A 76 -1.30 14.49 3.93
CA SER A 76 -0.76 13.49 3.02
C SER A 76 -1.06 13.80 1.56
N ALA A 77 -2.10 14.59 1.27
CA ALA A 77 -2.39 15.03 -0.09
C ALA A 77 -1.28 15.92 -0.67
N GLY A 78 -0.52 16.59 0.19
CA GLY A 78 0.59 17.45 -0.22
C GLY A 78 1.92 16.74 -0.40
N ILE A 79 2.01 15.45 -0.08
CA ILE A 79 3.26 14.69 -0.21
C ILE A 79 3.56 14.44 -1.69
N LYS A 80 4.76 14.81 -2.12
CA LYS A 80 5.21 14.65 -3.50
C LYS A 80 6.43 13.73 -3.56
N ASP A 81 6.60 13.06 -4.70
CA ASP A 81 7.79 12.26 -4.97
C ASP A 81 8.96 13.16 -5.43
N LYS A 82 10.08 12.52 -5.78
CA LYS A 82 11.28 13.26 -6.23
C LYS A 82 11.06 14.05 -7.51
N SER A 83 10.10 13.65 -8.34
CA SER A 83 9.77 14.35 -9.59
C SER A 83 8.74 15.46 -9.40
N GLY A 84 8.23 15.64 -8.20
CA GLY A 84 7.23 16.65 -7.87
C GLY A 84 5.79 16.22 -8.11
N LYS A 85 5.55 14.94 -8.39
CA LYS A 85 4.19 14.41 -8.58
C LYS A 85 3.56 14.04 -7.24
N PRO A 86 2.26 14.32 -7.04
CA PRO A 86 1.58 13.91 -5.81
C PRO A 86 1.60 12.39 -5.65
N THR A 87 1.98 11.91 -4.46
CA THR A 87 2.04 10.47 -4.17
C THR A 87 0.69 9.89 -3.83
N LYS A 88 -0.31 10.72 -3.52
CA LYS A 88 -1.67 10.26 -3.17
C LYS A 88 -2.33 9.43 -4.27
N ASP A 89 -1.99 9.69 -5.54
CA ASP A 89 -2.56 9.02 -6.70
C ASP A 89 -1.60 8.00 -7.33
N ASP A 90 -0.45 7.77 -6.72
CA ASP A 90 0.57 6.87 -7.25
C ASP A 90 0.43 5.48 -6.62
N PRO A 91 0.02 4.43 -7.38
CA PRO A 91 -0.14 3.08 -6.83
C PRO A 91 1.18 2.44 -6.39
N PHE A 92 2.33 3.02 -6.73
CA PHE A 92 3.63 2.56 -6.24
C PHE A 92 4.07 3.28 -4.97
N SER A 93 3.23 4.16 -4.43
CA SER A 93 3.51 4.89 -3.19
C SER A 93 2.75 4.31 -2.02
N ALA A 94 3.42 4.13 -0.89
CA ALA A 94 2.79 3.74 0.36
C ALA A 94 1.72 4.74 0.79
N ASN A 95 1.92 6.04 0.50
CA ASN A 95 0.94 7.08 0.83
C ASN A 95 -0.41 6.85 0.15
N HIS A 96 -0.41 6.46 -1.13
CA HIS A 96 -1.65 6.14 -1.85
C HIS A 96 -2.44 5.04 -1.13
N TRP A 97 -1.78 3.95 -0.79
CA TRP A 97 -2.44 2.80 -0.17
C TRP A 97 -2.86 3.07 1.28
N ALA A 98 -2.04 3.80 2.04
CA ALA A 98 -2.39 4.17 3.40
C ALA A 98 -3.66 5.04 3.43
N ARG A 99 -3.76 6.02 2.54
CA ARG A 99 -4.96 6.87 2.43
C ARG A 99 -6.21 6.08 2.08
N LYS A 100 -6.06 5.11 1.18
CA LYS A 100 -7.19 4.31 0.69
C LYS A 100 -7.66 3.27 1.69
N GLU A 101 -6.73 2.60 2.38
CA GLU A 101 -7.04 1.41 3.18
C GLU A 101 -7.08 1.68 4.69
N LEU A 102 -6.35 2.69 5.19
CA LEU A 102 -6.21 2.94 6.62
C LEU A 102 -6.87 4.24 7.06
N TRP A 103 -7.11 5.13 6.17
CA TRP A 103 -7.68 6.45 6.43
C TRP A 103 -8.82 6.75 5.47
#